data_58bbf1c913f1202c7661fa23bf7200f7
#
_entry.id   58bbf1c913f1202c7661fa23bf7200f7
#
_cell.length_a   1.000
_cell.length_b   1.000
_cell.length_c   1.000
_cell.angle_alpha   90.00
_cell.angle_beta   90.00
_cell.angle_gamma   90.00
#
_symmetry.space_group_name_H-M   'P 1'
#
loop_
_entity.id
_entity.type
_entity.pdbx_description
1 polymer ?
#
loop_
_entity_poly.entity_id
_entity_poly.type
_entity_poly.pdbx_seq_one_letter_code
_entity_poly.pdbx_strand_id
1 'polypeptide(L)'
;MPETEIVLDTSGSINEVLLKNFLRECKNILQHSKVKVGCFDTKFYGFHEIRTEEDIEKMRFQGGCGTDFNAAVGAFSRRVENKIVFTDGKASMPEMPIDAIWIVFGDKKINPKGGRVIYITQEQLEKLYSFEMDKGRSR
;
A
#
# COMPACT_ATOMS: atom_id res chain seq x y z
N MET A 1 -3.04 -17.96 -11.24
CA MET A 1 -2.46 -16.62 -11.07
C MET A 1 -2.28 -16.34 -9.59
N PRO A 2 -1.10 -15.91 -9.14
CA PRO A 2 -0.90 -15.59 -7.72
C PRO A 2 -1.81 -14.44 -7.28
N GLU A 3 -2.03 -14.36 -5.98
CA GLU A 3 -2.84 -13.30 -5.39
C GLU A 3 -1.96 -12.37 -4.55
N THR A 4 -2.24 -11.08 -4.64
CA THR A 4 -1.57 -10.03 -3.87
C THR A 4 -2.63 -9.20 -3.16
N GLU A 5 -2.46 -9.04 -1.86
CA GLU A 5 -3.29 -8.13 -1.07
C GLU A 5 -2.44 -6.96 -0.60
N ILE A 6 -2.93 -5.75 -0.85
CA ILE A 6 -2.28 -4.50 -0.46
C ILE A 6 -3.17 -3.78 0.52
N VAL A 7 -2.67 -3.50 1.71
CA VAL A 7 -3.37 -2.65 2.67
C VAL A 7 -2.69 -1.29 2.73
N LEU A 8 -3.47 -0.25 2.55
CA LEU A 8 -3.00 1.13 2.49
C LEU A 8 -3.33 1.83 3.80
N ASP A 9 -2.32 2.42 4.42
CA ASP A 9 -2.50 3.29 5.57
C ASP A 9 -3.18 4.57 5.11
N THR A 10 -4.42 4.76 5.56
CA THR A 10 -5.21 5.95 5.25
C THR A 10 -5.46 6.81 6.49
N SER A 11 -4.54 6.75 7.46
CA SER A 11 -4.58 7.64 8.63
C SER A 11 -4.49 9.10 8.21
N GLY A 12 -4.84 10.02 9.12
CA GLY A 12 -4.95 11.44 8.81
C GLY A 12 -3.69 12.12 8.31
N SER A 13 -2.51 11.51 8.53
CA SER A 13 -1.23 12.05 8.06
C SER A 13 -0.91 11.68 6.61
N ILE A 14 -1.73 10.83 5.98
CA ILE A 14 -1.46 10.29 4.65
C ILE A 14 -2.21 11.11 3.59
N ASN A 15 -1.52 11.41 2.48
CA ASN A 15 -2.06 12.16 1.36
C ASN A 15 -2.62 11.20 0.29
N GLU A 16 -3.83 11.45 -0.19
CA GLU A 16 -4.47 10.62 -1.23
C GLU A 16 -3.69 10.61 -2.54
N VAL A 17 -3.06 11.70 -2.90
CA VAL A 17 -2.23 11.76 -4.12
C VAL A 17 -1.08 10.77 -4.02
N LEU A 18 -0.47 10.69 -2.84
CA LEU A 18 0.61 9.73 -2.58
C LEU A 18 0.10 8.29 -2.72
N LEU A 19 -1.07 7.99 -2.18
CA LEU A 19 -1.67 6.65 -2.28
C LEU A 19 -1.95 6.27 -3.72
N LYS A 20 -2.51 7.18 -4.51
CA LYS A 20 -2.75 6.93 -5.94
C LYS A 20 -1.45 6.73 -6.71
N ASN A 21 -0.43 7.53 -6.42
CA ASN A 21 0.87 7.39 -7.06
C ASN A 21 1.50 6.03 -6.74
N PHE A 22 1.39 5.59 -5.49
CA PHE A 22 1.86 4.27 -5.09
C PHE A 22 1.14 3.17 -5.88
N LEU A 23 -0.18 3.23 -5.97
CA LEU A 23 -0.96 2.23 -6.71
C LEU A 23 -0.62 2.22 -8.20
N ARG A 24 -0.39 3.39 -8.79
CA ARG A 24 0.03 3.47 -10.20
C ARG A 24 1.39 2.82 -10.43
N GLU A 25 2.31 2.95 -9.47
CA GLU A 25 3.60 2.29 -9.54
C GLU A 25 3.47 0.76 -9.39
N CYS A 26 2.39 0.29 -8.78
CA CYS A 26 2.11 -1.13 -8.65
C CYS A 26 1.48 -1.75 -9.90
N LYS A 27 1.27 -0.99 -10.97
CA LYS A 27 0.57 -1.46 -12.17
C LYS A 27 1.16 -2.74 -12.77
N ASN A 28 2.47 -2.94 -12.65
CA ASN A 28 3.11 -4.15 -13.15
C ASN A 28 2.63 -5.40 -12.40
N ILE A 29 2.27 -5.24 -11.14
CA ILE A 29 1.74 -6.35 -10.33
C ILE A 29 0.39 -6.80 -10.90
N LEU A 30 -0.41 -5.87 -11.44
CA LEU A 30 -1.72 -6.18 -12.01
C LEU A 30 -1.64 -7.14 -13.20
N GLN A 31 -0.52 -7.16 -13.91
CA GLN A 31 -0.31 -8.02 -15.06
C GLN A 31 0.03 -9.46 -14.66
N HIS A 32 0.53 -9.65 -13.45
CA HIS A 32 1.10 -10.93 -13.01
C HIS A 32 0.43 -11.48 -11.75
N SER A 33 -0.54 -10.77 -11.20
CA SER A 33 -1.17 -11.14 -9.94
C SER A 33 -2.61 -10.64 -9.90
N LYS A 34 -3.45 -11.39 -9.21
CA LYS A 34 -4.78 -10.92 -8.86
C LYS A 34 -4.62 -10.02 -7.64
N VAL A 35 -4.98 -8.75 -7.76
CA VAL A 35 -4.70 -7.74 -6.75
C VAL A 35 -5.98 -7.27 -6.06
N LYS A 36 -5.95 -7.25 -4.74
CA LYS A 36 -6.99 -6.63 -3.91
C LYS A 36 -6.34 -5.56 -3.06
N VAL A 37 -7.01 -4.43 -2.95
CA VAL A 37 -6.52 -3.27 -2.18
C VAL A 37 -7.56 -2.87 -1.16
N GLY A 38 -7.12 -2.64 0.06
CA GLY A 38 -7.99 -2.16 1.14
C GLY A 38 -7.32 -1.06 1.93
N CYS A 39 -8.13 -0.24 2.59
CA CYS A 39 -7.68 0.86 3.42
C CYS A 39 -7.78 0.50 4.90
N PHE A 40 -6.87 1.03 5.70
CA PHE A 40 -6.96 0.91 7.15
C PHE A 40 -6.47 2.19 7.82
N ASP A 41 -7.03 2.48 8.96
CA ASP A 41 -6.55 3.47 9.90
C ASP A 41 -6.57 2.81 11.29
N THR A 42 -7.55 3.08 12.14
CA THR A 42 -7.77 2.32 13.38
C THR A 42 -8.58 1.05 13.14
N LYS A 43 -9.14 0.90 11.94
CA LYS A 43 -9.88 -0.28 11.51
C LYS A 43 -9.62 -0.56 10.04
N PHE A 44 -10.01 -1.73 9.57
CA PHE A 44 -9.91 -2.10 8.17
C PHE A 44 -11.26 -1.91 7.47
N TYR A 45 -11.24 -1.34 6.26
CA TYR A 45 -12.44 -0.95 5.50
C TYR A 45 -12.83 -1.91 4.38
N GLY A 46 -12.17 -3.07 4.27
CA GLY A 46 -12.49 -4.07 3.27
C GLY A 46 -11.60 -4.01 2.04
N PHE A 47 -11.49 -5.15 1.35
CA PHE A 47 -10.73 -5.24 0.11
C PHE A 47 -11.61 -4.99 -1.10
N HIS A 48 -11.02 -4.36 -2.13
CA HIS A 48 -11.61 -4.17 -3.44
C HIS A 48 -10.65 -4.72 -4.48
N GLU A 49 -11.18 -5.48 -5.45
CA GLU A 49 -10.38 -6.03 -6.52
C GLU A 49 -10.00 -4.93 -7.50
N ILE A 50 -8.71 -4.86 -7.86
CA ILE A 50 -8.16 -3.91 -8.82
C ILE A 50 -7.67 -4.72 -10.02
N ARG A 51 -8.25 -4.48 -11.19
CA ARG A 51 -7.91 -5.19 -12.42
C ARG A 51 -7.24 -4.29 -13.46
N THR A 52 -7.59 -3.00 -13.44
CA THR A 52 -7.17 -2.04 -14.46
C THR A 52 -6.72 -0.74 -13.81
N GLU A 53 -6.05 0.11 -14.59
CA GLU A 53 -5.68 1.45 -14.13
C GLU A 53 -6.92 2.29 -13.81
N GLU A 54 -8.02 2.05 -14.53
CA GLU A 54 -9.28 2.74 -14.24
C GLU A 54 -9.80 2.43 -12.85
N ASP A 55 -9.65 1.18 -12.40
CA ASP A 55 -10.02 0.80 -11.04
C ASP A 55 -9.22 1.60 -10.01
N ILE A 56 -7.94 1.87 -10.27
CA ILE A 56 -7.10 2.68 -9.41
C ILE A 56 -7.62 4.12 -9.37
N GLU A 57 -7.96 4.68 -10.52
CA GLU A 57 -8.44 6.06 -10.61
C GLU A 57 -9.77 6.26 -9.90
N LYS A 58 -10.62 5.24 -9.91
CA LYS A 58 -11.94 5.27 -9.26
C LYS A 58 -11.90 4.93 -7.77
N MET A 59 -10.77 4.47 -7.27
CA MET A 59 -10.65 4.05 -5.89
C MET A 59 -10.89 5.20 -4.91
N ARG A 60 -11.69 4.96 -3.88
CA ARG A 60 -11.93 5.91 -2.80
C ARG A 60 -11.22 5.42 -1.55
N PHE A 61 -10.49 6.34 -0.90
CA PHE A 61 -9.72 6.03 0.29
C PHE A 61 -10.53 6.39 1.52
N GLN A 62 -10.95 5.37 2.26
CA GLN A 62 -11.69 5.52 3.51
C GLN A 62 -10.70 5.55 4.67
N GLY A 63 -10.97 6.41 5.65
CA GLY A 63 -10.12 6.55 6.83
C GLY A 63 -10.01 8.01 7.27
N GLY A 64 -8.85 8.40 7.78
CA GLY A 64 -8.58 9.76 8.24
C GLY A 64 -8.36 9.88 9.74
N CYS A 65 -8.45 8.76 10.46
CA CYS A 65 -8.21 8.72 11.91
C CYS A 65 -6.75 8.36 12.23
N GLY A 66 -6.50 7.77 13.38
CA GLY A 66 -5.17 7.30 13.77
C GLY A 66 -4.73 6.07 13.01
N THR A 67 -3.68 5.41 13.48
CA THR A 67 -3.11 4.22 12.84
C THR A 67 -3.02 3.08 13.84
N ASP A 68 -3.59 1.93 13.49
CA ASP A 68 -3.43 0.67 14.22
C ASP A 68 -2.99 -0.42 13.26
N PHE A 69 -1.71 -0.81 13.31
CA PHE A 69 -1.18 -1.83 12.43
C PHE A 69 -1.76 -3.22 12.69
N ASN A 70 -2.37 -3.46 13.86
CA ASN A 70 -3.08 -4.71 14.09
C ASN A 70 -4.28 -4.84 13.16
N ALA A 71 -4.93 -3.73 12.80
CA ALA A 71 -6.01 -3.73 11.81
C ALA A 71 -5.50 -4.16 10.43
N ALA A 72 -4.32 -3.71 10.04
CA ALA A 72 -3.70 -4.09 8.77
C ALA A 72 -3.33 -5.58 8.76
N VAL A 73 -2.63 -6.03 9.79
CA VAL A 73 -2.15 -7.42 9.89
C VAL A 73 -3.32 -8.40 9.92
N GLY A 74 -4.38 -8.06 10.66
CA GLY A 74 -5.58 -8.91 10.75
C GLY A 74 -6.43 -8.94 9.50
N ALA A 75 -6.22 -8.02 8.55
CA ALA A 75 -7.01 -7.93 7.33
C ALA A 75 -6.64 -8.98 6.29
N PHE A 76 -5.38 -9.39 6.24
CA PHE A 76 -4.88 -10.30 5.20
C PHE A 76 -5.52 -11.67 5.26
N SER A 77 -5.83 -12.21 4.08
CA SER A 77 -6.30 -13.59 3.93
C SER A 77 -5.17 -14.57 4.27
N ARG A 78 -5.52 -15.70 4.87
CA ARG A 78 -4.52 -16.68 5.32
C ARG A 78 -3.66 -17.24 4.20
N ARG A 79 -4.24 -17.40 3.02
CA ARG A 79 -3.61 -18.12 1.90
C ARG A 79 -3.11 -17.22 0.78
N VAL A 80 -3.15 -15.91 0.97
CA VAL A 80 -2.65 -15.01 -0.07
C VAL A 80 -1.13 -15.11 -0.14
N GLU A 81 -0.59 -15.19 -1.36
CA GLU A 81 0.85 -15.37 -1.57
C GLU A 81 1.65 -14.12 -1.24
N ASN A 82 1.11 -12.96 -1.60
CA ASN A 82 1.83 -11.70 -1.43
C ASN A 82 1.02 -10.73 -0.56
N LYS A 83 1.65 -10.26 0.51
CA LYS A 83 1.05 -9.29 1.44
C LYS A 83 1.89 -8.04 1.46
N ILE A 84 1.28 -6.90 1.19
CA ILE A 84 1.97 -5.60 1.16
C ILE A 84 1.24 -4.63 2.07
N VAL A 85 2.00 -3.94 2.93
CA VAL A 85 1.51 -2.83 3.76
C VAL A 85 2.21 -1.56 3.29
N PHE A 86 1.45 -0.54 2.94
CA PHE A 86 1.98 0.77 2.58
C PHE A 86 1.63 1.77 3.67
N THR A 87 2.65 2.42 4.27
CA THR A 87 2.47 3.26 5.46
C THR A 87 3.59 4.29 5.59
N ASP A 88 3.38 5.31 6.41
CA ASP A 88 4.44 6.23 6.84
C ASP A 88 5.18 5.74 8.10
N GLY A 89 4.76 4.62 8.66
CA GLY A 89 5.42 4.00 9.80
C GLY A 89 5.19 4.66 11.15
N LYS A 90 4.26 5.59 11.26
CA LYS A 90 4.07 6.39 12.48
C LYS A 90 3.09 5.77 13.47
N ALA A 91 3.34 4.54 13.86
CA ALA A 91 2.58 3.85 14.89
C ALA A 91 3.41 2.70 15.46
N SER A 92 2.96 2.13 16.57
CA SER A 92 3.60 0.97 17.16
C SER A 92 3.43 -0.26 16.27
N MET A 93 4.47 -1.08 16.20
CA MET A 93 4.43 -2.30 15.40
C MET A 93 3.47 -3.33 16.01
N PRO A 94 2.81 -4.13 15.14
CA PRO A 94 1.93 -5.20 15.65
C PRO A 94 2.75 -6.26 16.37
N GLU A 95 2.15 -6.88 17.37
CA GLU A 95 2.83 -7.92 18.16
C GLU A 95 2.96 -9.23 17.38
N MET A 96 1.98 -9.54 16.54
CA MET A 96 1.98 -10.75 15.74
C MET A 96 2.96 -10.65 14.58
N PRO A 97 3.82 -11.66 14.38
CA PRO A 97 4.66 -11.70 13.20
C PRO A 97 3.81 -11.93 11.95
N ILE A 98 4.19 -11.30 10.84
CA ILE A 98 3.53 -11.52 9.57
C ILE A 98 4.57 -11.46 8.45
N ASP A 99 4.44 -12.37 7.49
CA ASP A 99 5.30 -12.40 6.31
C ASP A 99 4.76 -11.44 5.26
N ALA A 100 4.96 -10.15 5.49
CA ALA A 100 4.52 -9.08 4.60
C ALA A 100 5.71 -8.25 4.15
N ILE A 101 5.53 -7.56 3.03
CA ILE A 101 6.45 -6.51 2.60
C ILE A 101 5.86 -5.19 3.11
N TRP A 102 6.60 -4.53 3.99
CA TRP A 102 6.25 -3.21 4.50
C TRP A 102 6.94 -2.17 3.64
N ILE A 103 6.16 -1.39 2.91
CA ILE A 103 6.68 -0.28 2.12
C ILE A 103 6.44 1.00 2.90
N VAL A 104 7.52 1.61 3.37
CA VAL A 104 7.47 2.77 4.27
C VAL A 104 7.99 3.99 3.54
N PHE A 105 7.19 5.04 3.49
CA PHE A 105 7.61 6.32 2.93
C PHE A 105 7.84 7.35 4.03
N GLY A 106 8.85 8.19 3.84
CA GLY A 106 9.27 9.17 4.83
C GLY A 106 10.49 8.73 5.60
N ASP A 107 10.71 9.35 6.76
CA ASP A 107 11.95 9.18 7.51
C ASP A 107 11.87 8.21 8.68
N LYS A 108 10.68 7.71 8.98
CA LYS A 108 10.47 6.83 10.13
C LYS A 108 11.00 5.44 9.85
N LYS A 109 11.85 4.92 10.75
CA LYS A 109 12.32 3.54 10.70
C LYS A 109 11.39 2.66 11.52
N ILE A 110 11.07 1.47 10.99
CA ILE A 110 10.23 0.50 11.66
C ILE A 110 10.95 -0.84 11.79
N ASN A 111 10.52 -1.66 12.72
CA ASN A 111 11.09 -2.97 12.95
C ASN A 111 9.97 -3.99 13.22
N PRO A 112 9.19 -4.37 12.19
CA PRO A 112 8.12 -5.34 12.36
C PRO A 112 8.67 -6.74 12.63
N LYS A 113 7.87 -7.58 13.26
CA LYS A 113 8.19 -8.99 13.45
C LYS A 113 7.85 -9.74 12.18
N GLY A 114 8.83 -10.41 11.58
CA GLY A 114 8.66 -11.13 10.32
C GLY A 114 8.63 -10.20 9.11
N GLY A 115 8.63 -10.79 7.92
CA GLY A 115 8.59 -10.04 6.68
C GLY A 115 9.84 -9.23 6.41
N ARG A 116 9.69 -8.21 5.58
CA ARG A 116 10.79 -7.30 5.23
C ARG A 116 10.27 -5.88 5.03
N VAL A 117 11.18 -4.91 5.10
CA VAL A 117 10.85 -3.49 5.00
C VAL A 117 11.60 -2.88 3.82
N ILE A 118 10.89 -2.13 3.01
CA ILE A 118 11.46 -1.34 1.91
C ILE A 118 11.13 0.13 2.22
N TYR A 119 12.16 0.97 2.25
CA TYR A 119 11.99 2.40 2.51
C TYR A 119 12.02 3.18 1.21
N ILE A 120 11.03 4.01 0.99
CA ILE A 120 11.00 4.96 -0.12
C ILE A 120 10.69 6.34 0.42
N THR A 121 11.26 7.36 -0.18
CA THR A 121 10.88 8.73 0.15
C THR A 121 9.66 9.13 -0.67
N GLN A 122 8.89 10.06 -0.17
CA GLN A 122 7.79 10.64 -0.92
C GLN A 122 8.29 11.24 -2.23
N GLU A 123 9.44 11.89 -2.20
CA GLU A 123 10.08 12.46 -3.38
C GLU A 123 10.41 11.39 -4.42
N GLN A 124 10.94 10.24 -3.99
CA GLN A 124 11.23 9.13 -4.91
C GLN A 124 9.97 8.62 -5.60
N LEU A 125 8.88 8.46 -4.85
CA LEU A 125 7.62 8.00 -5.40
C LEU A 125 7.05 8.98 -6.42
N GLU A 126 7.03 10.27 -6.08
CA GLU A 126 6.57 11.33 -6.97
C GLU A 126 7.40 11.43 -8.24
N LYS A 127 8.72 11.29 -8.10
CA LYS A 127 9.66 11.34 -9.22
C LYS A 127 9.44 10.17 -10.19
N LEU A 128 9.23 8.96 -9.67
CA LEU A 128 8.94 7.81 -10.50
C LEU A 128 7.64 7.99 -11.29
N TYR A 129 6.61 8.49 -10.63
CA TYR A 129 5.34 8.76 -11.28
C TYR A 129 5.48 9.81 -12.39
N SER A 130 6.18 10.91 -12.12
CA SER A 130 6.43 11.96 -13.11
C SER A 130 7.20 11.42 -14.30
N PHE A 131 8.20 10.59 -14.09
CA PHE A 131 8.99 9.95 -15.13
C PHE A 131 8.12 9.08 -16.05
N GLU A 132 7.25 8.26 -15.47
CA GLU A 132 6.34 7.40 -16.26
C GLU A 132 5.34 8.23 -17.09
N MET A 133 4.85 9.34 -16.54
CA MET A 133 3.96 10.26 -17.26
C MET A 133 4.68 10.90 -18.45
N ASP A 134 5.92 11.31 -18.29
CA ASP A 134 6.72 11.89 -19.37
C ASP A 134 6.99 10.88 -20.47
N LYS A 135 7.31 9.64 -20.13
CA LYS A 135 7.44 8.56 -21.11
C LYS A 135 6.16 8.35 -21.91
N GLY A 136 5.02 8.39 -21.24
CA GLY A 136 3.73 8.25 -21.90
C GLY A 136 3.48 9.37 -22.92
N ARG A 137 3.94 10.59 -22.64
CA ARG A 137 3.76 11.75 -23.52
C ARG A 137 4.69 11.73 -24.73
N SER A 138 5.86 11.14 -24.59
CA SER A 138 6.85 11.13 -25.69
C SER A 138 6.55 10.11 -26.78
N ARG A 139 5.52 9.33 -26.59
CA ARG A 139 5.04 8.39 -27.59
C ARG A 139 3.94 9.03 -28.43
#